data_212443c7788c1781f76cbc43c816c531
#
_entry.id   212443c7788c1781f76cbc43c816c531
#
_cell.length_a   1.000
_cell.length_b   1.000
_cell.length_c   1.000
_cell.angle_alpha   90.00
_cell.angle_beta   90.00
_cell.angle_gamma   90.00
#
_symmetry.space_group_name_H-M   'P 1'
#
loop_
_entity.id
_entity.type
_entity.pdbx_description
1 polymer ?
#
loop_
_entity_poly.entity_id
_entity_poly.type
_entity_poly.pdbx_seq_one_letter_code
_entity_poly.pdbx_strand_id
1 'polypeptide(L)'
;QKCVHESMRLHPASPVAWRKSTCPIKINKNILLEKDDLLIMDLYSANRDINIFGKDANKFNPDRLIKTKQNLWGLTFGIGLHMCFGRDLDGGVIPDKETDPLNHQYGVVTLLIKKLFEHNVQNDPDCEPEWDIKTERPNWGKYPIIFGEKQ
;
A
#
# COMPACT_ATOMS: atom_id res chain seq x y z
N GLN A 1 9.33 -8.28 -4.44
CA GLN A 1 8.81 -7.67 -3.21
C GLN A 1 8.87 -6.15 -3.25
N LYS A 2 9.99 -5.50 -3.61
CA LYS A 2 10.10 -4.03 -3.70
C LYS A 2 9.01 -3.41 -4.58
N CYS A 3 8.74 -3.98 -5.75
CA CYS A 3 7.66 -3.51 -6.64
C CYS A 3 6.28 -3.59 -5.96
N VAL A 4 6.02 -4.65 -5.20
CA VAL A 4 4.76 -4.81 -4.45
C VAL A 4 4.66 -3.76 -3.36
N HIS A 5 5.71 -3.53 -2.58
CA HIS A 5 5.72 -2.50 -1.53
C HIS A 5 5.48 -1.10 -2.11
N GLU A 6 6.14 -0.76 -3.22
CA GLU A 6 5.95 0.55 -3.87
C GLU A 6 4.54 0.68 -4.47
N SER A 7 3.98 -0.39 -5.03
CA SER A 7 2.58 -0.40 -5.46
C SER A 7 1.62 -0.19 -4.29
N MET A 8 1.83 -0.88 -3.16
CA MET A 8 1.03 -0.70 -1.95
C MET A 8 1.10 0.73 -1.42
N ARG A 9 2.27 1.37 -1.47
CA ARG A 9 2.44 2.76 -1.07
C ARG A 9 1.61 3.70 -1.94
N LEU A 10 1.68 3.52 -3.27
CA LEU A 10 0.98 4.36 -4.22
C LEU A 10 -0.54 4.07 -4.29
N HIS A 11 -0.94 2.85 -4.00
CA HIS A 11 -2.32 2.39 -4.10
C HIS A 11 -2.78 1.73 -2.79
N PRO A 12 -2.88 2.51 -1.69
CA PRO A 12 -3.34 1.95 -0.41
C PRO A 12 -4.77 1.46 -0.53
N ALA A 13 -5.05 0.26 -0.03
CA ALA A 13 -6.39 -0.33 -0.05
C ALA A 13 -7.44 0.52 0.69
N SER A 14 -6.99 1.30 1.69
CA SER A 14 -7.79 2.32 2.36
C SER A 14 -7.08 3.66 2.21
N PRO A 15 -7.57 4.56 1.34
CA PRO A 15 -6.92 5.84 1.09
C PRO A 15 -7.04 6.80 2.28
N VAL A 16 -8.00 6.56 3.17
CA VAL A 16 -8.25 7.36 4.37
C VAL A 16 -8.46 6.47 5.59
N ALA A 17 -8.20 7.01 6.77
CA ALA A 17 -8.56 6.39 8.04
C ALA A 17 -9.37 7.37 8.89
N TRP A 18 -10.41 6.86 9.53
CA TRP A 18 -11.37 7.64 10.29
C TRP A 18 -11.15 7.45 11.79
N ARG A 19 -11.27 8.54 12.55
CA ARG A 19 -11.27 8.51 14.01
C ARG A 19 -12.32 9.45 14.52
N LYS A 20 -12.97 9.07 15.62
CA LYS A 20 -13.90 9.92 16.34
C LYS A 20 -13.31 10.28 17.69
N SER A 21 -13.30 11.55 18.02
CA SER A 21 -12.79 12.01 19.29
C SER A 21 -13.77 11.65 20.41
N THR A 22 -13.29 11.04 21.48
CA THR A 22 -14.11 10.74 22.68
C THR A 22 -14.03 11.82 23.75
N CYS A 23 -13.06 12.71 23.65
CA CYS A 23 -12.85 13.85 24.51
C CYS A 23 -12.12 14.96 23.73
N PRO A 24 -12.10 16.21 24.21
CA PRO A 24 -11.32 17.27 23.58
C PRO A 24 -9.85 16.91 23.50
N ILE A 25 -9.25 17.00 22.32
CA ILE A 25 -7.84 16.65 22.06
C ILE A 25 -7.19 17.75 21.24
N LYS A 26 -6.10 18.29 21.75
CA LYS A 26 -5.26 19.24 21.00
C LYS A 26 -4.27 18.49 20.12
N ILE A 27 -4.48 18.52 18.82
CA ILE A 27 -3.59 17.89 17.84
C ILE A 27 -2.28 18.70 17.68
N ASN A 28 -2.41 20.02 17.58
CA ASN A 28 -1.28 20.94 17.53
C ASN A 28 -1.68 22.31 18.05
N LYS A 29 -0.83 23.34 17.86
CA LYS A 29 -1.09 24.70 18.37
C LYS A 29 -2.39 25.32 17.84
N ASN A 30 -2.84 24.92 16.66
CA ASN A 30 -3.94 25.54 15.93
C ASN A 30 -5.18 24.64 15.78
N ILE A 31 -5.07 23.34 16.11
CA ILE A 31 -6.13 22.35 15.90
C ILE A 31 -6.50 21.74 17.24
N LEU A 32 -7.72 22.04 17.68
CA LEU A 32 -8.41 21.41 18.80
C LEU A 32 -9.56 20.59 18.23
N LEU A 33 -9.62 19.32 18.56
CA LEU A 33 -10.79 18.48 18.31
C LEU A 33 -11.66 18.50 19.55
N GLU A 34 -12.94 18.77 19.38
CA GLU A 34 -13.93 18.62 20.44
C GLU A 34 -14.40 17.16 20.53
N LYS A 35 -15.13 16.85 21.61
CA LYS A 35 -15.77 15.55 21.75
C LYS A 35 -16.72 15.33 20.57
N ASP A 36 -16.70 14.11 20.02
CA ASP A 36 -17.50 13.67 18.88
C ASP A 36 -17.05 14.20 17.50
N ASP A 37 -16.02 15.04 17.44
CA ASP A 37 -15.43 15.46 16.17
C ASP A 37 -14.87 14.26 15.39
N LEU A 38 -15.04 14.32 14.08
CA LEU A 38 -14.56 13.31 13.14
C LEU A 38 -13.24 13.75 12.51
N LEU A 39 -12.19 12.98 12.75
CA LEU A 39 -10.88 13.16 12.14
C LEU A 39 -10.72 12.22 10.95
N ILE A 40 -10.44 12.79 9.79
CA ILE A 40 -10.08 12.03 8.59
C ILE A 40 -8.56 12.17 8.36
N MET A 41 -7.87 11.05 8.37
CA MET A 41 -6.44 10.99 8.04
C MET A 41 -6.29 10.57 6.59
N ASP A 42 -5.73 11.45 5.75
CA ASP A 42 -5.46 11.20 4.35
C ASP A 42 -4.16 10.39 4.19
N LEU A 43 -4.31 9.06 4.13
CA LEU A 43 -3.19 8.14 3.97
C LEU A 43 -2.64 8.16 2.53
N TYR A 44 -3.50 8.46 1.56
CA TYR A 44 -3.12 8.56 0.15
C TYR A 44 -2.12 9.69 -0.07
N SER A 45 -2.43 10.89 0.43
CA SER A 45 -1.53 12.06 0.34
C SER A 45 -0.30 11.88 1.22
N ALA A 46 -0.44 11.32 2.42
CA ALA A 46 0.69 11.06 3.32
C ALA A 46 1.71 10.08 2.70
N ASN A 47 1.24 9.07 1.95
CA ASN A 47 2.11 8.16 1.21
C ASN A 47 2.83 8.81 0.01
N ARG A 48 2.50 10.07 -0.30
CA ARG A 48 3.08 10.88 -1.39
C ARG A 48 3.81 12.12 -0.90
N ASP A 49 4.04 12.22 0.41
CA ASP A 49 4.77 13.35 0.99
C ASP A 49 6.21 13.39 0.44
N ILE A 50 6.54 14.49 -0.24
CA ILE A 50 7.87 14.71 -0.83
C ILE A 50 8.98 14.80 0.21
N ASN A 51 8.67 15.19 1.44
CA ASN A 51 9.63 15.25 2.53
C ASN A 51 10.02 13.86 3.03
N ILE A 52 9.16 12.89 2.88
CA ILE A 52 9.37 11.49 3.26
C ILE A 52 9.90 10.68 2.08
N PHE A 53 9.23 10.77 0.93
CA PHE A 53 9.45 9.88 -0.22
C PHE A 53 10.25 10.54 -1.36
N GLY A 54 10.65 11.82 -1.20
CA GLY A 54 11.47 12.52 -2.18
C GLY A 54 10.65 13.16 -3.31
N LYS A 55 11.35 13.86 -4.22
CA LYS A 55 10.73 14.64 -5.31
C LYS A 55 9.90 13.79 -6.27
N ASP A 56 10.19 12.52 -6.37
CA ASP A 56 9.49 11.53 -7.20
C ASP A 56 8.43 10.73 -6.44
N ALA A 57 7.94 11.27 -5.29
CA ALA A 57 6.97 10.59 -4.41
C ALA A 57 5.71 10.08 -5.13
N ASN A 58 5.29 10.72 -6.23
CA ASN A 58 4.15 10.32 -7.05
C ASN A 58 4.50 9.30 -8.16
N LYS A 59 5.78 8.96 -8.34
CA LYS A 59 6.22 8.03 -9.37
C LYS A 59 6.47 6.65 -8.78
N PHE A 60 6.21 5.61 -9.56
CA PHE A 60 6.57 4.25 -9.20
C PHE A 60 8.09 4.07 -9.28
N ASN A 61 8.71 3.85 -8.14
CA ASN A 61 10.16 3.65 -8.01
C ASN A 61 10.44 2.59 -6.94
N PRO A 62 10.55 1.31 -7.32
CA PRO A 62 10.76 0.20 -6.38
C PRO A 62 12.14 0.22 -5.71
N ASP A 63 13.09 1.00 -6.23
CA ASP A 63 14.42 1.17 -5.64
C ASP A 63 14.55 2.45 -4.82
N ARG A 64 13.43 3.04 -4.43
CA ARG A 64 13.37 4.24 -3.60
C ARG A 64 14.12 4.05 -2.29
N LEU A 65 15.04 4.97 -2.01
CA LEU A 65 15.73 5.05 -0.75
C LEU A 65 14.94 5.95 0.22
N ILE A 66 14.38 5.35 1.25
CA ILE A 66 13.67 6.08 2.31
C ILE A 66 14.66 6.38 3.41
N LYS A 67 14.88 7.68 3.67
CA LYS A 67 15.84 8.16 4.68
C LYS A 67 15.32 8.09 6.12
N THR A 68 14.04 7.82 6.29
CA THR A 68 13.38 7.73 7.59
C THR A 68 13.16 6.28 7.99
N LYS A 69 12.75 6.03 9.24
CA LYS A 69 12.34 4.69 9.72
C LYS A 69 10.99 4.22 9.15
N GLN A 70 10.44 4.95 8.17
CA GLN A 70 9.17 4.62 7.54
C GLN A 70 9.33 3.35 6.70
N ASN A 71 8.37 2.44 6.80
CA ASN A 71 8.33 1.26 5.95
C ASN A 71 8.13 1.66 4.47
N LEU A 72 8.66 0.86 3.55
CA LEU A 72 8.58 1.12 2.10
C LEU A 72 7.15 1.28 1.57
N TRP A 73 6.17 0.65 2.21
CA TRP A 73 4.73 0.78 1.89
C TRP A 73 4.04 2.00 2.53
N GLY A 74 4.80 2.89 3.20
CA GLY A 74 4.24 4.07 3.86
C GLY A 74 3.23 3.72 4.97
N LEU A 75 2.07 4.37 4.94
CA LEU A 75 0.99 4.19 5.90
C LEU A 75 -0.11 3.22 5.44
N THR A 76 0.14 2.42 4.41
CA THR A 76 -0.85 1.50 3.82
C THR A 76 -1.48 0.56 4.86
N PHE A 77 -0.69 0.11 5.82
CA PHE A 77 -1.16 -0.76 6.91
C PHE A 77 -1.50 0.00 8.19
N GLY A 78 -1.53 1.34 8.16
CA GLY A 78 -1.70 2.18 9.34
C GLY A 78 -0.50 2.13 10.29
N ILE A 79 -0.67 2.74 11.47
CA ILE A 79 0.35 2.80 12.53
C ILE A 79 -0.29 2.72 13.92
N GLY A 80 0.53 2.41 14.92
CA GLY A 80 0.12 2.38 16.33
C GLY A 80 -0.87 1.26 16.64
N LEU A 81 -1.79 1.51 17.58
CA LEU A 81 -2.76 0.53 18.08
C LEU A 81 -3.74 0.02 17.01
N HIS A 82 -3.89 0.75 15.91
CA HIS A 82 -4.79 0.40 14.81
C HIS A 82 -4.04 -0.06 13.56
N MET A 83 -2.79 -0.46 13.71
CA MET A 83 -2.03 -1.07 12.61
C MET A 83 -2.68 -2.39 12.18
N CYS A 84 -2.69 -2.64 10.88
CA CYS A 84 -3.25 -3.87 10.31
C CYS A 84 -2.53 -5.11 10.87
N PHE A 85 -3.28 -6.05 11.41
CA PHE A 85 -2.75 -7.33 11.87
C PHE A 85 -2.17 -8.18 10.73
N GLY A 86 -2.73 -8.03 9.52
CA GLY A 86 -2.30 -8.74 8.32
C GLY A 86 -1.04 -8.14 7.66
N ARG A 87 -0.43 -7.10 8.21
CA ARG A 87 0.70 -6.40 7.60
C ARG A 87 1.83 -7.35 7.18
N ASP A 88 2.28 -8.19 8.07
CA ASP A 88 3.41 -9.09 7.83
C ASP A 88 3.01 -10.28 6.95
N LEU A 89 1.71 -10.64 6.96
CA LEU A 89 1.15 -11.64 6.04
C LEU A 89 1.07 -11.09 4.61
N ASP A 90 0.56 -9.89 4.42
CA ASP A 90 0.34 -9.30 3.10
C ASP A 90 1.62 -8.70 2.51
N GLY A 91 2.33 -7.88 3.28
CA GLY A 91 3.52 -7.16 2.85
C GLY A 91 4.82 -7.98 2.99
N GLY A 92 4.84 -8.92 3.91
CA GLY A 92 6.03 -9.68 4.29
C GLY A 92 7.02 -8.86 5.12
N VAL A 93 8.10 -9.48 5.50
CA VAL A 93 9.22 -8.82 6.19
C VAL A 93 10.06 -8.04 5.17
N ILE A 94 10.55 -6.86 5.54
CA ILE A 94 11.46 -6.09 4.67
C ILE A 94 12.84 -6.77 4.70
N PRO A 95 13.38 -7.18 3.54
CA PRO A 95 14.68 -7.80 3.51
C PRO A 95 15.80 -6.80 3.82
N ASP A 96 16.82 -7.28 4.49
CA ASP A 96 18.08 -6.58 4.73
C ASP A 96 19.24 -7.25 3.98
N LYS A 97 20.47 -6.84 4.29
CA LYS A 97 21.67 -7.37 3.62
C LYS A 97 22.00 -8.81 3.98
N GLU A 98 21.50 -9.28 5.13
CA GLU A 98 21.79 -10.62 5.67
C GLU A 98 20.63 -11.59 5.40
N THR A 99 19.56 -11.11 4.74
CA THR A 99 18.36 -11.91 4.47
C THR A 99 18.69 -13.05 3.49
N ASP A 100 18.49 -14.28 3.96
CA ASP A 100 18.51 -15.46 3.10
C ASP A 100 17.24 -15.54 2.26
N PRO A 101 17.32 -15.45 0.90
CA PRO A 101 16.13 -15.47 0.06
C PRO A 101 15.30 -16.77 0.15
N LEU A 102 15.89 -17.88 0.56
CA LEU A 102 15.21 -19.17 0.66
C LEU A 102 14.33 -19.26 1.92
N ASN A 103 14.77 -18.59 2.99
CA ASN A 103 14.07 -18.60 4.28
C ASN A 103 13.37 -17.28 4.60
N HIS A 104 13.34 -16.34 3.63
CA HIS A 104 12.69 -15.04 3.82
C HIS A 104 11.17 -15.14 3.84
N GLN A 105 10.55 -14.44 4.78
CA GLN A 105 9.10 -14.31 4.85
C GLN A 105 8.59 -13.28 3.83
N TYR A 106 8.34 -13.75 2.62
CA TYR A 106 7.66 -12.94 1.61
C TYR A 106 6.18 -12.76 1.96
N GLY A 107 5.64 -11.57 1.68
CA GLY A 107 4.20 -11.36 1.79
C GLY A 107 3.40 -12.13 0.73
N VAL A 108 2.17 -12.50 1.08
CA VAL A 108 1.28 -13.27 0.19
C VAL A 108 1.07 -12.59 -1.15
N VAL A 109 0.98 -11.25 -1.17
CA VAL A 109 0.84 -10.48 -2.42
C VAL A 109 2.07 -10.66 -3.32
N THR A 110 3.28 -10.66 -2.73
CA THR A 110 4.53 -10.92 -3.48
C THR A 110 4.55 -12.32 -4.07
N LEU A 111 4.11 -13.32 -3.29
CA LEU A 111 4.05 -14.71 -3.76
C LEU A 111 3.03 -14.90 -4.89
N LEU A 112 1.87 -14.27 -4.78
CA LEU A 112 0.85 -14.29 -5.84
C LEU A 112 1.38 -13.65 -7.13
N ILE A 113 1.96 -12.46 -7.05
CA ILE A 113 2.54 -11.78 -8.22
C ILE A 113 3.65 -12.63 -8.84
N LYS A 114 4.52 -13.24 -8.03
CA LYS A 114 5.54 -14.17 -8.52
C LYS A 114 4.91 -15.32 -9.31
N LYS A 115 3.83 -15.92 -8.78
CA LYS A 115 3.12 -17.01 -9.47
C LYS A 115 2.49 -16.55 -10.79
N LEU A 116 1.90 -15.37 -10.84
CA LEU A 116 1.36 -14.82 -12.08
C LEU A 116 2.45 -14.65 -13.15
N PHE A 117 3.64 -14.15 -12.77
CA PHE A 117 4.78 -14.07 -13.69
C PHE A 117 5.28 -15.47 -14.13
N GLU A 118 5.39 -16.45 -13.23
CA GLU A 118 5.79 -17.82 -13.56
C GLU A 118 4.84 -18.49 -14.57
N HIS A 119 3.58 -18.06 -14.61
CA HIS A 119 2.56 -18.52 -15.55
C HIS A 119 2.40 -17.58 -16.75
N ASN A 120 3.30 -16.61 -16.93
CA ASN A 120 3.26 -15.63 -18.02
C ASN A 120 1.89 -14.98 -18.19
N VAL A 121 1.26 -14.59 -17.06
CA VAL A 121 -0.05 -13.95 -17.07
C VAL A 121 0.08 -12.54 -17.64
N GLN A 122 -0.80 -12.19 -18.58
CA GLN A 122 -0.85 -10.91 -19.26
C GLN A 122 -2.28 -10.37 -19.25
N ASN A 123 -2.45 -9.08 -19.53
CA ASN A 123 -3.79 -8.53 -19.80
C ASN A 123 -4.37 -9.25 -21.02
N ASP A 124 -5.67 -9.46 -21.00
CA ASP A 124 -6.41 -9.86 -22.18
C ASP A 124 -6.50 -8.66 -23.16
N PRO A 125 -5.88 -8.73 -24.34
CA PRO A 125 -5.90 -7.60 -25.29
C PRO A 125 -7.27 -7.36 -25.91
N ASP A 126 -8.16 -8.36 -25.87
CA ASP A 126 -9.49 -8.31 -26.46
C ASP A 126 -10.58 -7.90 -25.46
N CYS A 127 -10.20 -7.67 -24.19
CA CYS A 127 -11.16 -7.36 -23.14
C CYS A 127 -10.62 -6.28 -22.18
N GLU A 128 -11.20 -5.08 -22.24
CA GLU A 128 -10.81 -3.97 -21.40
C GLU A 128 -11.13 -4.21 -19.90
N PRO A 129 -10.22 -3.82 -18.98
CA PRO A 129 -10.50 -3.83 -17.56
C PRO A 129 -11.63 -2.86 -17.20
N GLU A 130 -12.46 -3.25 -16.23
CA GLU A 130 -13.59 -2.45 -15.77
C GLU A 130 -13.32 -1.94 -14.34
N TRP A 131 -13.55 -0.64 -14.11
CA TRP A 131 -13.50 -0.08 -12.77
C TRP A 131 -14.70 -0.55 -11.93
N ASP A 132 -14.47 -0.80 -10.65
CA ASP A 132 -15.55 -1.00 -9.70
C ASP A 132 -16.21 0.35 -9.35
N ILE A 133 -17.36 0.60 -9.94
CA ILE A 133 -18.15 1.80 -9.67
C ILE A 133 -19.05 1.66 -8.45
N LYS A 134 -19.09 0.50 -7.80
CA LYS A 134 -19.95 0.23 -6.63
C LYS A 134 -19.30 0.63 -5.31
N THR A 135 -18.00 0.88 -5.32
CA THR A 135 -17.25 1.29 -4.13
C THR A 135 -16.62 2.65 -4.35
N GLU A 136 -16.43 3.41 -3.26
CA GLU A 136 -15.69 4.68 -3.31
C GLU A 136 -14.17 4.48 -3.43
N ARG A 137 -13.71 3.24 -3.45
CA ARG A 137 -12.30 2.90 -3.57
C ARG A 137 -11.91 2.76 -5.03
N PRO A 138 -10.73 3.23 -5.45
CA PRO A 138 -10.25 3.07 -6.82
C PRO A 138 -9.78 1.62 -7.05
N ASN A 139 -10.72 0.69 -7.15
CA ASN A 139 -10.48 -0.73 -7.38
C ASN A 139 -10.93 -1.14 -8.78
N TRP A 140 -10.26 -2.14 -9.32
CA TRP A 140 -10.75 -2.84 -10.51
C TRP A 140 -11.91 -3.78 -10.12
N GLY A 141 -13.03 -3.69 -10.79
CA GLY A 141 -14.17 -4.60 -10.65
C GLY A 141 -13.93 -5.90 -11.41
N LYS A 142 -13.42 -5.77 -12.64
CA LYS A 142 -13.04 -6.88 -13.50
C LYS A 142 -11.72 -6.56 -14.17
N TYR A 143 -10.78 -7.48 -14.12
CA TYR A 143 -9.49 -7.36 -14.77
C TYR A 143 -9.20 -8.63 -15.57
N PRO A 144 -9.57 -8.68 -16.86
CA PRO A 144 -9.39 -9.86 -17.70
C PRO A 144 -7.91 -10.16 -17.91
N ILE A 145 -7.56 -11.43 -17.80
CA ILE A 145 -6.20 -11.91 -17.99
C ILE A 145 -6.18 -13.15 -18.89
N ILE A 146 -5.08 -13.34 -19.58
CA ILE A 146 -4.77 -14.57 -20.31
C ILE A 146 -3.49 -15.19 -19.77
N PHE A 147 -3.39 -16.50 -19.91
CA PHE A 147 -2.17 -17.25 -19.61
C PHE A 147 -1.37 -17.36 -20.90
N GLY A 148 -0.14 -16.83 -20.91
CA GLY A 148 0.77 -17.02 -22.03
C GLY A 148 1.32 -18.44 -22.10
N GLU A 149 1.87 -18.81 -23.26
CA GLU A 149 2.58 -20.08 -23.40
C GLU A 149 3.80 -20.14 -22.48
N LYS A 150 4.04 -21.30 -21.87
CA LYS A 150 5.27 -21.53 -21.11
C LYS A 150 6.43 -21.57 -22.12
N GLN A 151 7.38 -20.65 -21.96
CA GLN A 151 8.66 -20.72 -22.64
C GLN A 151 9.52 -21.84 -22.06
#